data_80d2f5747c203b07304346f30365691c
#
_entry.id   80d2f5747c203b07304346f30365691c
#
_cell.length_a   1.000
_cell.length_b   1.000
_cell.length_c   1.000
_cell.angle_alpha   90.00
_cell.angle_beta   90.00
_cell.angle_gamma   90.00
#
_symmetry.space_group_name_H-M   'P 1'
#
loop_
_entity.id
_entity.type
_entity.pdbx_description
1 polymer ?
#
loop_
_entity_poly.entity_id
_entity_poly.type
_entity_poly.pdbx_seq_one_letter_code
_entity_poly.pdbx_strand_id
1 'polypeptide(L)'
;MEQAKKRDHKILITEIAIEKVPYMEIPTFTPEQNQKLQQVNREILHASMIYNNSNEIACIYNYVTNEKTFVSGDESHVDIDGDLNVKLLQNKSYALELVVAHNHPSTANFSFADIDYFIANEYIGLMSAVTNQGEAYIMHKTKAYNYNEARQLEIDLIKEFSLSEQTEMASEFLKRCQKGGILYAKGK
;
A
#
# COMPACT_ATOMS: atom_id res chain seq x y z
N MET A 1 -20.00 -16.65 -24.67
CA MET A 1 -18.62 -17.11 -24.43
C MET A 1 -18.10 -16.29 -23.26
N GLU A 2 -18.14 -16.84 -22.05
CA GLU A 2 -17.52 -16.22 -20.89
C GLU A 2 -16.02 -16.27 -21.05
N GLN A 3 -15.38 -15.11 -21.15
CA GLN A 3 -13.92 -15.03 -21.01
C GLN A 3 -13.59 -15.40 -19.56
N ALA A 4 -12.96 -16.55 -19.39
CA ALA A 4 -12.42 -16.95 -18.09
C ALA A 4 -11.49 -15.82 -17.60
N LYS A 5 -11.88 -15.13 -16.51
CA LYS A 5 -11.00 -14.19 -15.81
C LYS A 5 -9.70 -14.95 -15.49
N LYS A 6 -8.59 -14.45 -16.08
CA LYS A 6 -7.25 -14.94 -15.76
C LYS A 6 -7.08 -14.73 -14.25
N ARG A 7 -7.15 -15.81 -13.45
CA ARG A 7 -6.83 -15.75 -12.03
C ARG A 7 -5.35 -15.39 -11.95
N ASP A 8 -5.05 -14.25 -11.35
CA ASP A 8 -3.68 -13.92 -10.96
C ASP A 8 -3.23 -15.03 -10.00
N HIS A 9 -2.29 -15.85 -10.46
CA HIS A 9 -1.76 -16.93 -9.64
C HIS A 9 -0.83 -16.30 -8.58
N LYS A 10 -1.01 -16.69 -7.34
CA LYS A 10 -0.12 -16.36 -6.24
C LYS A 10 1.33 -16.70 -6.61
N ILE A 11 2.19 -15.71 -6.44
CA ILE A 11 3.63 -15.83 -6.66
C ILE A 11 4.30 -16.12 -5.32
N LEU A 12 5.12 -17.15 -5.25
CA LEU A 12 5.90 -17.45 -4.05
C LEU A 12 7.08 -16.47 -3.96
N ILE A 13 7.29 -15.94 -2.76
CA ILE A 13 8.41 -15.03 -2.47
C ILE A 13 9.73 -15.82 -2.49
N THR A 14 10.78 -15.21 -3.01
CA THR A 14 12.15 -15.73 -3.02
C THR A 14 13.12 -14.73 -2.38
N GLU A 15 14.27 -15.18 -1.90
CA GLU A 15 15.33 -14.30 -1.41
C GLU A 15 15.74 -13.25 -2.46
N ILE A 16 15.78 -13.64 -3.73
CA ILE A 16 16.08 -12.72 -4.85
C ILE A 16 15.05 -11.60 -4.93
N ALA A 17 13.77 -11.89 -4.70
CA ALA A 17 12.73 -10.87 -4.69
C ALA A 17 12.91 -9.89 -3.53
N ILE A 18 13.30 -10.39 -2.34
CA ILE A 18 13.57 -9.56 -1.17
C ILE A 18 14.78 -8.63 -1.42
N GLU A 19 15.85 -9.14 -2.01
CA GLU A 19 17.04 -8.35 -2.35
C GLU A 19 16.76 -7.26 -3.39
N LYS A 20 15.85 -7.52 -4.34
CA LYS A 20 15.46 -6.59 -5.41
C LYS A 20 14.62 -5.40 -4.94
N VAL A 21 14.05 -5.43 -3.72
CA VAL A 21 13.23 -4.31 -3.23
C VAL A 21 13.99 -3.00 -3.36
N PRO A 22 13.49 -2.03 -4.17
CA PRO A 22 14.22 -0.82 -4.48
C PRO A 22 14.24 0.16 -3.31
N TYR A 23 15.30 0.97 -3.24
CA TYR A 23 15.28 2.20 -2.47
C TYR A 23 14.42 3.23 -3.20
N MET A 24 13.55 3.92 -2.46
CA MET A 24 12.66 4.95 -3.01
C MET A 24 12.89 6.28 -2.29
N GLU A 25 13.11 7.34 -3.06
CA GLU A 25 13.22 8.69 -2.54
C GLU A 25 11.83 9.35 -2.46
N ILE A 26 11.38 9.63 -1.24
CA ILE A 26 10.13 10.34 -0.98
C ILE A 26 10.49 11.77 -0.56
N PRO A 27 10.02 12.80 -1.30
CA PRO A 27 10.51 14.17 -1.14
C PRO A 27 10.37 14.77 0.26
N THR A 28 9.44 14.26 1.08
CA THR A 28 9.19 14.75 2.45
C THR A 28 9.88 13.91 3.52
N PHE A 29 10.51 12.80 3.16
CA PHE A 29 11.20 11.90 4.08
C PHE A 29 12.71 12.20 4.12
N THR A 30 13.31 11.96 5.28
CA THR A 30 14.76 11.95 5.39
C THR A 30 15.34 10.69 4.72
N PRO A 31 16.65 10.67 4.39
CA PRO A 31 17.31 9.46 3.87
C PRO A 31 17.12 8.24 4.79
N GLU A 32 17.14 8.43 6.11
CA GLU A 32 16.93 7.37 7.10
C GLU A 32 15.50 6.84 7.06
N GLN A 33 14.50 7.71 6.87
CA GLN A 33 13.10 7.32 6.73
C GLN A 33 12.87 6.55 5.41
N ASN A 34 13.50 6.97 4.32
CA ASN A 34 13.46 6.26 3.04
C ASN A 34 14.12 4.87 3.14
N GLN A 35 15.26 4.78 3.82
CA GLN A 35 15.94 3.50 4.08
C GLN A 35 15.06 2.59 4.96
N LYS A 36 14.39 3.16 5.96
CA LYS A 36 13.46 2.44 6.82
C LYS A 36 12.30 1.85 6.03
N LEU A 37 11.72 2.58 5.07
CA LEU A 37 10.66 2.07 4.20
C LEU A 37 11.14 0.88 3.37
N GLN A 38 12.33 0.97 2.76
CA GLN A 38 12.92 -0.16 2.04
C GLN A 38 13.10 -1.38 2.94
N GLN A 39 13.63 -1.16 4.15
CA GLN A 39 13.81 -2.23 5.14
C GLN A 39 12.47 -2.86 5.53
N VAL A 40 11.43 -2.08 5.79
CA VAL A 40 10.09 -2.57 6.14
C VAL A 40 9.50 -3.40 5.01
N ASN A 41 9.61 -2.96 3.75
CA ASN A 41 9.15 -3.73 2.60
C ASN A 41 9.87 -5.10 2.49
N ARG A 42 11.19 -5.17 2.78
CA ARG A 42 11.94 -6.42 2.84
C ARG A 42 11.51 -7.30 4.02
N GLU A 43 11.28 -6.71 5.19
CA GLU A 43 10.80 -7.42 6.39
C GLU A 43 9.43 -8.05 6.14
N ILE A 44 8.51 -7.35 5.45
CA ILE A 44 7.19 -7.87 5.08
C ILE A 44 7.33 -9.11 4.18
N LEU A 45 8.12 -9.00 3.10
CA LEU A 45 8.35 -10.14 2.20
C LEU A 45 8.97 -11.33 2.94
N HIS A 46 9.99 -11.09 3.77
CA HIS A 46 10.63 -12.14 4.55
C HIS A 46 9.64 -12.79 5.53
N ALA A 47 8.86 -11.98 6.29
CA ALA A 47 7.86 -12.50 7.22
C ALA A 47 6.76 -13.29 6.48
N SER A 48 6.29 -12.79 5.34
CA SER A 48 5.30 -13.46 4.50
C SER A 48 5.83 -14.79 3.96
N MET A 49 7.08 -14.84 3.50
CA MET A 49 7.72 -16.07 3.01
C MET A 49 7.82 -17.14 4.10
N ILE A 50 8.26 -16.75 5.30
CA ILE A 50 8.58 -17.73 6.37
C ILE A 50 7.34 -18.11 7.17
N TYR A 51 6.44 -17.16 7.48
CA TYR A 51 5.38 -17.36 8.46
C TYR A 51 3.97 -17.35 7.89
N ASN A 52 3.79 -16.88 6.64
CA ASN A 52 2.46 -16.70 6.06
C ASN A 52 2.32 -17.31 4.66
N ASN A 53 3.15 -18.25 4.29
CA ASN A 53 3.07 -18.96 3.00
C ASN A 53 2.96 -18.01 1.79
N SER A 54 3.72 -16.92 1.78
CA SER A 54 3.70 -15.87 0.75
C SER A 54 2.33 -15.19 0.55
N ASN A 55 1.45 -15.22 1.55
CA ASN A 55 0.20 -14.45 1.59
C ASN A 55 0.47 -13.00 2.00
N GLU A 56 -0.59 -12.19 2.03
CA GLU A 56 -0.46 -10.78 2.43
C GLU A 56 -0.05 -10.62 3.90
N ILE A 57 0.87 -9.72 4.14
CA ILE A 57 1.20 -9.16 5.45
C ILE A 57 1.24 -7.65 5.30
N ALA A 58 0.66 -6.93 6.26
CA ALA A 58 0.82 -5.49 6.40
C ALA A 58 1.71 -5.16 7.60
N CYS A 59 2.54 -4.15 7.46
CA CYS A 59 3.25 -3.47 8.53
C CYS A 59 2.75 -2.03 8.61
N ILE A 60 2.22 -1.66 9.77
CA ILE A 60 1.83 -0.30 10.07
C ILE A 60 2.90 0.26 11.00
N TYR A 61 3.48 1.40 10.65
CA TYR A 61 4.46 2.05 11.50
C TYR A 61 4.32 3.58 11.51
N ASN A 62 4.65 4.17 12.66
CA ASN A 62 4.77 5.60 12.79
C ASN A 62 6.21 6.00 12.41
N TYR A 63 6.39 6.80 11.34
CA TYR A 63 7.72 7.16 10.84
C TYR A 63 8.44 8.20 11.72
N VAL A 64 7.77 8.78 12.72
CA VAL A 64 8.36 9.70 13.70
C VAL A 64 8.88 8.93 14.92
N THR A 65 8.05 8.03 15.51
CA THR A 65 8.40 7.28 16.73
C THR A 65 9.09 5.95 16.46
N ASN A 66 9.01 5.42 15.21
CA ASN A 66 9.45 4.09 14.81
C ASN A 66 8.69 2.92 15.48
N GLU A 67 7.60 3.19 16.22
CA GLU A 67 6.71 2.12 16.68
C GLU A 67 6.06 1.44 15.49
N LYS A 68 5.99 0.10 15.49
CA LYS A 68 5.40 -0.67 14.39
C LYS A 68 4.65 -1.91 14.87
N THR A 69 3.70 -2.35 14.06
CA THR A 69 2.99 -3.63 14.23
C THR A 69 2.81 -4.32 12.88
N PHE A 70 2.68 -5.65 12.91
CA PHE A 70 2.43 -6.48 11.73
C PHE A 70 1.07 -7.14 11.86
N VAL A 71 0.35 -7.21 10.74
CA VAL A 71 -0.94 -7.89 10.61
C VAL A 71 -0.84 -8.91 9.48
N SER A 72 -1.17 -10.18 9.76
CA SER A 72 -1.18 -11.23 8.76
C SER A 72 -2.56 -11.33 8.10
N GLY A 73 -2.58 -11.47 6.79
CA GLY A 73 -3.77 -11.69 5.99
C GLY A 73 -3.76 -13.03 5.26
N ASP A 74 -4.65 -13.15 4.29
CA ASP A 74 -4.73 -14.28 3.36
C ASP A 74 -4.12 -13.95 1.97
N GLU A 75 -4.53 -14.62 0.90
CA GLU A 75 -4.03 -14.36 -0.46
C GLU A 75 -4.50 -13.02 -1.06
N SER A 76 -5.47 -12.35 -0.47
CA SER A 76 -6.19 -11.24 -1.10
C SER A 76 -6.55 -10.11 -0.14
N HIS A 77 -6.36 -10.29 1.16
CA HIS A 77 -6.83 -9.32 2.14
C HIS A 77 -6.08 -9.38 3.47
N VAL A 78 -5.84 -8.20 4.04
CA VAL A 78 -5.36 -7.99 5.42
C VAL A 78 -6.37 -7.11 6.15
N ASP A 79 -6.96 -7.62 7.25
CA ASP A 79 -7.87 -6.83 8.12
C ASP A 79 -7.05 -5.96 9.08
N ILE A 80 -6.64 -4.78 8.59
CA ILE A 80 -5.87 -3.81 9.36
C ILE A 80 -6.72 -3.18 10.47
N ASP A 81 -7.99 -2.86 10.17
CA ASP A 81 -8.88 -2.17 11.11
C ASP A 81 -9.36 -3.05 12.26
N GLY A 82 -9.36 -4.37 12.08
CA GLY A 82 -9.68 -5.34 13.13
C GLY A 82 -8.59 -5.46 14.21
N ASP A 83 -7.34 -5.12 13.90
CA ASP A 83 -6.20 -5.33 14.80
C ASP A 83 -6.12 -4.29 15.93
N LEU A 84 -6.01 -4.77 17.17
CA LEU A 84 -5.95 -3.91 18.37
C LEU A 84 -4.63 -3.12 18.47
N ASN A 85 -3.52 -3.68 18.02
CA ASN A 85 -2.23 -2.99 18.07
C ASN A 85 -2.19 -1.84 17.06
N VAL A 86 -2.83 -2.03 15.89
CA VAL A 86 -3.02 -0.94 14.93
C VAL A 86 -3.83 0.20 15.55
N LYS A 87 -4.97 -0.10 16.17
CA LYS A 87 -5.78 0.92 16.86
C LYS A 87 -4.99 1.65 17.96
N LEU A 88 -4.18 0.93 18.72
CA LEU A 88 -3.33 1.54 19.76
C LEU A 88 -2.26 2.45 19.14
N LEU A 89 -1.68 2.05 18.01
CA LEU A 89 -0.71 2.86 17.27
C LEU A 89 -1.36 4.11 16.68
N GLN A 90 -2.54 3.99 16.07
CA GLN A 90 -3.32 5.13 15.58
C GLN A 90 -3.63 6.14 16.68
N ASN A 91 -4.09 5.66 17.86
CA ASN A 91 -4.43 6.53 18.99
C ASN A 91 -3.24 7.33 19.56
N LYS A 92 -2.01 6.90 19.30
CA LYS A 92 -0.77 7.56 19.70
C LYS A 92 -0.16 8.45 18.62
N SER A 93 -0.72 8.41 17.39
CA SER A 93 -0.15 9.09 16.22
C SER A 93 -0.94 10.35 15.89
N TYR A 94 -0.25 11.33 15.33
CA TYR A 94 -0.90 12.49 14.69
C TYR A 94 -1.27 12.19 13.24
N ALA A 95 -2.04 13.11 12.64
CA ALA A 95 -2.42 13.00 11.23
C ALA A 95 -1.20 12.86 10.33
N LEU A 96 -1.28 11.95 9.35
CA LEU A 96 -0.26 11.66 8.35
C LEU A 96 1.06 11.03 8.86
N GLU A 97 1.16 10.66 10.14
CA GLU A 97 2.38 10.05 10.68
C GLU A 97 2.51 8.55 10.43
N LEU A 98 1.44 7.90 10.01
CA LEU A 98 1.48 6.47 9.77
C LEU A 98 1.84 6.15 8.32
N VAL A 99 2.65 5.12 8.19
CA VAL A 99 2.91 4.40 6.95
C VAL A 99 2.25 3.04 7.04
N VAL A 100 1.48 2.68 6.02
CA VAL A 100 0.99 1.32 5.80
C VAL A 100 1.78 0.72 4.66
N ALA A 101 2.53 -0.32 4.95
CA ALA A 101 3.24 -1.10 3.94
C ALA A 101 2.68 -2.53 3.92
N HIS A 102 2.41 -3.10 2.74
CA HIS A 102 1.91 -4.47 2.61
C HIS A 102 2.47 -5.13 1.35
N ASN A 103 2.46 -6.46 1.31
CA ASN A 103 2.81 -7.18 0.09
C ASN A 103 1.57 -7.65 -0.66
N HIS A 104 1.71 -7.70 -1.99
CA HIS A 104 0.73 -8.34 -2.87
C HIS A 104 1.27 -9.66 -3.38
N PRO A 105 0.53 -10.78 -3.21
CA PRO A 105 0.91 -12.09 -3.71
C PRO A 105 0.97 -12.22 -5.24
N SER A 106 0.56 -11.19 -5.96
CA SER A 106 0.58 -11.07 -7.42
C SER A 106 1.58 -10.02 -7.92
N THR A 107 1.49 -9.64 -9.19
CA THR A 107 2.24 -8.52 -9.78
C THR A 107 1.46 -7.21 -9.74
N ALA A 108 0.27 -7.20 -9.12
CA ALA A 108 -0.57 -6.01 -9.04
C ALA A 108 0.07 -4.94 -8.14
N ASN A 109 -0.14 -3.67 -8.51
CA ASN A 109 0.12 -2.53 -7.64
C ASN A 109 -1.06 -2.35 -6.66
N PHE A 110 -1.46 -1.12 -6.34
CA PHE A 110 -2.59 -0.89 -5.44
C PHE A 110 -3.93 -1.36 -6.02
N SER A 111 -4.74 -2.01 -5.20
CA SER A 111 -6.15 -2.28 -5.46
C SER A 111 -6.99 -1.01 -5.25
N PHE A 112 -8.24 -1.02 -5.72
CA PHE A 112 -9.17 0.09 -5.46
C PHE A 112 -9.54 0.18 -3.96
N ALA A 113 -9.55 -0.96 -3.26
CA ALA A 113 -9.74 -1.01 -1.81
C ALA A 113 -8.57 -0.35 -1.04
N ASP A 114 -7.32 -0.54 -1.48
CA ASP A 114 -6.16 0.14 -0.90
C ASP A 114 -6.28 1.66 -1.05
N ILE A 115 -6.76 2.11 -2.21
CA ILE A 115 -6.95 3.53 -2.52
C ILE A 115 -8.03 4.12 -1.61
N ASP A 116 -9.20 3.48 -1.50
CA ASP A 116 -10.28 3.91 -0.60
C ASP A 116 -9.80 3.99 0.85
N TYR A 117 -9.14 2.95 1.33
CA TYR A 117 -8.57 2.90 2.67
C TYR A 117 -7.54 4.01 2.93
N PHE A 118 -6.65 4.24 1.96
CA PHE A 118 -5.66 5.31 2.04
C PHE A 118 -6.28 6.70 2.12
N ILE A 119 -7.30 6.98 1.29
CA ILE A 119 -8.00 8.27 1.29
C ILE A 119 -8.76 8.46 2.59
N ALA A 120 -9.51 7.44 3.03
CA ALA A 120 -10.40 7.52 4.18
C ALA A 120 -9.68 7.71 5.52
N ASN A 121 -8.44 7.22 5.65
CA ASN A 121 -7.70 7.23 6.91
C ASN A 121 -6.80 8.46 7.03
N GLU A 122 -7.14 9.38 7.95
CA GLU A 122 -6.40 10.63 8.17
C GLU A 122 -5.01 10.44 8.77
N TYR A 123 -4.76 9.33 9.49
CA TYR A 123 -3.46 9.06 10.12
C TYR A 123 -2.41 8.59 9.10
N ILE A 124 -2.84 8.03 7.97
CA ILE A 124 -1.94 7.47 6.96
C ILE A 124 -1.41 8.56 6.04
N GLY A 125 -0.12 8.84 6.11
CA GLY A 125 0.58 9.77 5.20
C GLY A 125 1.16 9.09 3.98
N LEU A 126 1.54 7.81 4.09
CA LEU A 126 2.11 7.02 3.02
C LEU A 126 1.59 5.59 3.04
N MET A 127 1.29 5.05 1.85
CA MET A 127 1.04 3.63 1.65
C MET A 127 2.06 3.06 0.66
N SER A 128 2.61 1.89 0.98
CA SER A 128 3.52 1.14 0.11
C SER A 128 2.97 -0.23 -0.18
N ALA A 129 2.96 -0.62 -1.45
CA ALA A 129 2.70 -1.99 -1.87
C ALA A 129 3.98 -2.59 -2.46
N VAL A 130 4.41 -3.75 -1.97
CA VAL A 130 5.53 -4.50 -2.52
C VAL A 130 5.01 -5.82 -3.09
N THR A 131 5.30 -6.11 -4.36
CA THR A 131 4.89 -7.40 -4.95
C THR A 131 5.76 -8.53 -4.44
N ASN A 132 5.26 -9.76 -4.49
CA ASN A 132 6.07 -10.96 -4.16
C ASN A 132 7.27 -11.18 -5.12
N GLN A 133 7.43 -10.32 -6.15
CA GLN A 133 8.60 -10.27 -7.04
C GLN A 133 9.59 -9.16 -6.67
N GLY A 134 9.30 -8.37 -5.62
CA GLY A 134 10.18 -7.31 -5.11
C GLY A 134 9.99 -5.94 -5.81
N GLU A 135 8.98 -5.77 -6.66
CA GLU A 135 8.62 -4.44 -7.17
C GLU A 135 7.88 -3.66 -6.08
N ALA A 136 8.22 -2.38 -5.89
CA ALA A 136 7.60 -1.54 -4.87
C ALA A 136 6.91 -0.32 -5.49
N TYR A 137 5.77 0.05 -4.92
CA TYR A 137 4.94 1.18 -5.30
C TYR A 137 4.58 2.00 -4.06
N ILE A 138 4.41 3.30 -4.22
CA ILE A 138 3.94 4.18 -3.13
C ILE A 138 2.81 5.09 -3.58
N MET A 139 1.92 5.37 -2.62
CA MET A 139 1.05 6.55 -2.61
C MET A 139 1.42 7.39 -1.40
N HIS A 140 1.65 8.69 -1.60
CA HIS A 140 2.04 9.62 -0.54
C HIS A 140 1.18 10.89 -0.57
N LYS A 141 0.55 11.21 0.55
CA LYS A 141 -0.18 12.47 0.75
C LYS A 141 0.84 13.59 0.90
N THR A 142 0.92 14.46 -0.12
CA THR A 142 1.86 15.60 -0.13
C THR A 142 1.33 16.75 0.71
N LYS A 143 2.10 17.85 0.83
CA LYS A 143 1.63 19.09 1.47
C LYS A 143 0.41 19.71 0.77
N ALA A 144 0.16 19.34 -0.49
CA ALA A 144 -1.00 19.79 -1.27
C ALA A 144 -2.19 18.84 -1.14
N TYR A 145 -2.13 17.81 -0.27
CA TYR A 145 -3.21 16.84 -0.12
C TYR A 145 -4.52 17.52 0.26
N ASN A 146 -5.57 17.20 -0.49
CA ASN A 146 -6.92 17.64 -0.24
C ASN A 146 -7.86 16.44 -0.25
N TYR A 147 -8.39 16.09 0.92
CA TYR A 147 -9.31 14.97 1.09
C TYR A 147 -10.53 15.04 0.15
N ASN A 148 -11.14 16.23 0.04
CA ASN A 148 -12.36 16.37 -0.76
C ASN A 148 -12.08 16.17 -2.25
N GLU A 149 -10.94 16.64 -2.77
CA GLU A 149 -10.54 16.44 -4.17
C GLU A 149 -10.18 14.99 -4.45
N ALA A 150 -9.44 14.33 -3.54
CA ALA A 150 -9.11 12.92 -3.66
C ALA A 150 -10.37 12.05 -3.63
N ARG A 151 -11.30 12.31 -2.69
CA ARG A 151 -12.57 11.60 -2.57
C ARG A 151 -13.50 11.86 -3.75
N GLN A 152 -13.52 13.10 -4.26
CA GLN A 152 -14.33 13.41 -5.45
C GLN A 152 -13.82 12.66 -6.69
N LEU A 153 -12.51 12.57 -6.88
CA LEU A 153 -11.91 11.78 -7.96
C LEU A 153 -12.33 10.31 -7.88
N GLU A 154 -12.29 9.72 -6.69
CA GLU A 154 -12.74 8.34 -6.46
C GLU A 154 -14.22 8.15 -6.80
N ILE A 155 -15.09 9.05 -6.33
CA ILE A 155 -16.54 9.03 -6.63
C ILE A 155 -16.78 9.16 -8.14
N ASP A 156 -16.03 10.00 -8.84
CA ASP A 156 -16.19 10.19 -10.28
C ASP A 156 -15.78 8.92 -11.04
N LEU A 157 -14.73 8.22 -10.60
CA LEU A 157 -14.33 6.94 -11.17
C LEU A 157 -15.37 5.83 -10.92
N ILE A 158 -15.99 5.78 -9.75
CA ILE A 158 -17.10 4.84 -9.47
C ILE A 158 -18.30 5.08 -10.41
N LYS A 159 -18.52 6.32 -10.85
CA LYS A 159 -19.57 6.64 -11.84
C LYS A 159 -19.14 6.35 -13.28
N GLU A 160 -17.83 6.51 -13.58
CA GLU A 160 -17.26 6.31 -14.92
C GLU A 160 -17.15 4.81 -15.27
N PHE A 161 -16.83 3.97 -14.28
CA PHE A 161 -16.61 2.54 -14.44
C PHE A 161 -17.71 1.72 -13.73
N SER A 162 -17.87 0.46 -14.12
CA SER A 162 -18.71 -0.49 -13.38
C SER A 162 -17.96 -1.06 -12.17
N LEU A 163 -18.70 -1.55 -11.17
CA LEU A 163 -18.11 -2.20 -9.97
C LEU A 163 -17.29 -3.45 -10.28
N SER A 164 -17.42 -4.02 -11.47
CA SER A 164 -16.59 -5.14 -11.94
C SER A 164 -15.24 -4.73 -12.51
N GLU A 165 -14.99 -3.43 -12.73
CA GLU A 165 -13.79 -2.86 -13.35
C GLU A 165 -12.88 -2.20 -12.31
N GLN A 166 -12.75 -2.80 -11.11
CA GLN A 166 -11.97 -2.22 -10.01
C GLN A 166 -10.48 -2.03 -10.35
N THR A 167 -9.91 -2.92 -11.17
CA THR A 167 -8.52 -2.81 -11.63
C THR A 167 -8.32 -1.59 -12.50
N GLU A 168 -9.26 -1.34 -13.41
CA GLU A 168 -9.27 -0.17 -14.30
C GLU A 168 -9.46 1.12 -13.50
N MET A 169 -10.39 1.11 -12.53
CA MET A 169 -10.60 2.24 -11.61
C MET A 169 -9.34 2.57 -10.83
N ALA A 170 -8.67 1.56 -10.25
CA ALA A 170 -7.42 1.76 -9.53
C ALA A 170 -6.33 2.34 -10.43
N SER A 171 -6.15 1.75 -11.63
CA SER A 171 -5.17 2.25 -12.61
C SER A 171 -5.44 3.70 -13.01
N GLU A 172 -6.70 4.07 -13.23
CA GLU A 172 -7.06 5.42 -13.64
C GLU A 172 -6.95 6.42 -12.49
N PHE A 173 -7.28 6.00 -11.25
CA PHE A 173 -7.03 6.81 -10.06
C PHE A 173 -5.54 7.15 -9.92
N LEU A 174 -4.65 6.16 -10.03
CA LEU A 174 -3.20 6.36 -9.90
C LEU A 174 -2.62 7.33 -10.94
N LYS A 175 -3.20 7.39 -12.14
CA LYS A 175 -2.82 8.37 -13.17
C LYS A 175 -3.26 9.80 -12.83
N ARG A 176 -4.39 9.95 -12.13
CA ARG A 176 -5.04 11.24 -11.86
C ARG A 176 -4.85 11.74 -10.42
N CYS A 177 -4.32 10.91 -9.50
CA CYS A 177 -4.30 11.14 -8.04
C CYS A 177 -3.56 12.43 -7.63
N GLN A 178 -2.67 12.95 -8.49
CA GLN A 178 -2.00 14.23 -8.26
C GLN A 178 -2.99 15.41 -8.12
N LYS A 179 -4.20 15.30 -8.69
CA LYS A 179 -5.26 16.33 -8.52
C LYS A 179 -5.67 16.45 -7.05
N GLY A 180 -5.72 15.33 -6.31
CA GLY A 180 -5.98 15.32 -4.87
C GLY A 180 -4.73 15.51 -4.00
N GLY A 181 -3.60 15.92 -4.60
CA GLY A 181 -2.35 16.12 -3.87
C GLY A 181 -1.67 14.81 -3.43
N ILE A 182 -1.96 13.69 -4.09
CA ILE A 182 -1.32 12.40 -3.85
C ILE A 182 -0.22 12.17 -4.89
N LEU A 183 0.99 11.86 -4.44
CA LEU A 183 2.10 11.40 -5.27
C LEU A 183 2.00 9.88 -5.39
N TYR A 184 1.98 9.37 -6.62
CA TYR A 184 2.15 7.95 -6.92
C TYR A 184 3.50 7.73 -7.60
N ALA A 185 4.25 6.72 -7.17
CA ALA A 185 5.52 6.35 -7.80
C ALA A 185 5.76 4.84 -7.74
N LYS A 186 6.49 4.34 -8.76
CA LYS A 186 7.09 3.00 -8.79
C LYS A 186 8.57 3.12 -8.47
N GLY A 187 9.10 2.23 -7.62
CA GLY A 187 10.53 2.07 -7.39
C GLY A 187 11.28 1.61 -8.65
N LYS A 188 12.49 2.09 -8.83
CA LYS A 188 13.38 1.80 -9.98
C LYS A 188 14.45 0.81 -9.60
#